data_09e7d578e752ef47fb8aee55b30cd89f
#
_entry.id   09e7d578e752ef47fb8aee55b30cd89f
#
_cell.length_a   1.000
_cell.length_b   1.000
_cell.length_c   1.000
_cell.angle_alpha   90.00
_cell.angle_beta   90.00
_cell.angle_gamma   90.00
#
_symmetry.space_group_name_H-M   'P 1'
#
loop_
_entity.id
_entity.type
_entity.pdbx_description
1 polymer ?
#
loop_
_entity_poly.entity_id
_entity_poly.type
_entity_poly.pdbx_seq_one_letter_code
_entity_poly.pdbx_strand_id
1 'polypeptide(L)'
;EKTVKVGDFIELQSGLNGTVKEINIRSTLVTTNDNVDILVPNEEFIKAQVTNWTLKETARRIRVSFGVAYGSDKELVRKAGLEAAAEVEWTLSDIQGRAAQVWLVGFGDSSLDFELVVWLKDAAVSRPAKVQADYCWALHTALEKYDLEIPFPQRDINFRNSSPVRVQIENVPKGEMEGETSS
;
A
#
# COMPACT_ATOMS: atom_id res chain seq x y z
N GLU A 1 33.38 -13.58 -3.77
CA GLU A 1 32.37 -13.68 -2.73
C GLU A 1 31.00 -13.74 -3.40
N LYS A 2 30.26 -14.84 -3.18
CA LYS A 2 28.92 -14.99 -3.81
C LYS A 2 27.94 -14.11 -3.08
N THR A 3 27.55 -13.02 -3.70
CA THR A 3 26.56 -12.05 -3.18
C THR A 3 25.12 -12.53 -3.34
N VAL A 4 24.88 -13.56 -4.15
CA VAL A 4 23.57 -14.16 -4.44
C VAL A 4 23.66 -15.68 -4.29
N LYS A 5 22.67 -16.30 -3.67
CA LYS A 5 22.57 -17.74 -3.42
C LYS A 5 21.24 -18.29 -3.92
N VAL A 6 21.19 -19.60 -4.15
CA VAL A 6 19.91 -20.30 -4.38
C VAL A 6 19.01 -20.13 -3.16
N GLY A 7 17.78 -19.74 -3.39
CA GLY A 7 16.79 -19.42 -2.37
C GLY A 7 16.68 -17.93 -2.04
N ASP A 8 17.62 -17.09 -2.46
CA ASP A 8 17.53 -15.65 -2.25
C ASP A 8 16.38 -15.05 -3.07
N PHE A 9 15.66 -14.09 -2.49
CA PHE A 9 14.73 -13.23 -3.21
C PHE A 9 15.44 -11.97 -3.61
N ILE A 10 15.49 -11.71 -4.91
CA ILE A 10 16.27 -10.63 -5.51
C ILE A 10 15.41 -9.74 -6.40
N GLU A 11 15.88 -8.52 -6.61
CA GLU A 11 15.33 -7.58 -7.57
C GLU A 11 16.48 -6.98 -8.39
N LEU A 12 16.33 -7.03 -9.70
CA LEU A 12 17.27 -6.44 -10.66
C LEU A 12 16.84 -5.02 -11.02
N GLN A 13 17.79 -4.23 -11.52
CA GLN A 13 17.54 -2.86 -11.98
C GLN A 13 16.48 -2.78 -13.09
N SER A 14 16.27 -3.86 -13.84
CA SER A 14 15.21 -4.00 -14.85
C SER A 14 13.78 -4.06 -14.26
N GLY A 15 13.65 -4.14 -12.93
CA GLY A 15 12.38 -4.38 -12.23
C GLY A 15 12.01 -5.85 -12.09
N LEU A 16 12.81 -6.76 -12.65
CA LEU A 16 12.62 -8.19 -12.45
C LEU A 16 12.87 -8.54 -10.99
N ASN A 17 11.88 -9.14 -10.34
CA ASN A 17 12.02 -9.67 -9.00
C ASN A 17 11.58 -11.14 -8.94
N GLY A 18 12.24 -11.91 -8.09
CA GLY A 18 11.92 -13.33 -7.94
C GLY A 18 12.92 -14.08 -7.07
N THR A 19 12.65 -15.35 -6.90
CA THR A 19 13.51 -16.27 -6.12
C THR A 19 14.53 -16.95 -7.03
N VAL A 20 15.79 -16.91 -6.65
CA VAL A 20 16.87 -17.64 -7.33
C VAL A 20 16.66 -19.13 -7.14
N LYS A 21 16.43 -19.86 -8.20
CA LYS A 21 16.22 -21.33 -8.19
C LYS A 21 17.51 -22.09 -8.47
N GLU A 22 18.27 -21.60 -9.43
CA GLU A 22 19.48 -22.28 -9.89
C GLU A 22 20.52 -21.26 -10.40
N ILE A 23 21.77 -21.52 -10.11
CA ILE A 23 22.89 -20.72 -10.60
C ILE A 23 23.79 -21.61 -11.45
N ASN A 24 23.73 -21.41 -12.76
CA ASN A 24 24.53 -22.10 -13.76
C ASN A 24 25.78 -21.31 -14.14
N ILE A 25 26.64 -21.86 -15.00
CA ILE A 25 27.91 -21.24 -15.40
C ILE A 25 27.70 -19.88 -16.09
N ARG A 26 26.66 -19.76 -16.93
CA ARG A 26 26.42 -18.56 -17.77
C ARG A 26 25.15 -17.80 -17.42
N SER A 27 24.21 -18.44 -16.74
CA SER A 27 22.91 -17.86 -16.41
C SER A 27 22.43 -18.32 -15.04
N THR A 28 21.61 -17.50 -14.43
CA THR A 28 20.90 -17.77 -13.18
C THR A 28 19.41 -17.89 -13.48
N LEU A 29 18.77 -18.95 -13.01
CA LEU A 29 17.33 -19.16 -13.11
C LEU A 29 16.63 -18.44 -11.94
N VAL A 30 15.77 -17.50 -12.27
CA VAL A 30 14.96 -16.73 -11.31
C VAL A 30 13.48 -17.02 -11.59
N THR A 31 12.77 -17.49 -10.58
CA THR A 31 11.31 -17.71 -10.67
C THR A 31 10.59 -16.55 -10.02
N THR A 32 9.70 -15.90 -10.74
CA THR A 32 8.86 -14.80 -10.24
C THR A 32 7.75 -15.33 -9.35
N ASN A 33 7.06 -14.41 -8.64
CA ASN A 33 5.90 -14.77 -7.82
C ASN A 33 4.69 -15.27 -8.64
N ASP A 34 4.67 -14.98 -9.95
CA ASP A 34 3.67 -15.49 -10.89
C ASP A 34 4.06 -16.86 -11.48
N ASN A 35 5.08 -17.51 -10.89
CA ASN A 35 5.60 -18.80 -11.30
C ASN A 35 6.15 -18.81 -12.73
N VAL A 36 6.75 -17.71 -13.16
CA VAL A 36 7.44 -17.59 -14.44
C VAL A 36 8.94 -17.75 -14.22
N ASP A 37 9.55 -18.66 -14.95
CA ASP A 37 10.99 -18.91 -14.93
C ASP A 37 11.70 -18.00 -15.92
N ILE A 38 12.66 -17.22 -15.43
CA ILE A 38 13.44 -16.28 -16.23
C ILE A 38 14.91 -16.64 -16.11
N LEU A 39 15.56 -16.85 -17.25
CA LEU A 39 17.01 -17.05 -17.34
C LEU A 39 17.69 -15.70 -17.48
N VAL A 40 18.40 -15.30 -16.43
CA VAL A 40 19.16 -14.06 -16.38
C VAL A 40 20.64 -14.36 -16.64
N PRO A 41 21.27 -13.74 -17.65
CA PRO A 41 22.71 -13.88 -17.86
C PRO A 41 23.49 -13.45 -16.60
N ASN A 42 24.49 -14.23 -16.19
CA ASN A 42 25.30 -13.90 -15.01
C ASN A 42 26.04 -12.56 -15.13
N GLU A 43 26.24 -12.09 -16.34
CA GLU A 43 26.81 -10.79 -16.64
C GLU A 43 25.97 -9.63 -16.06
N GLU A 44 24.64 -9.76 -16.02
CA GLU A 44 23.75 -8.76 -15.44
C GLU A 44 23.98 -8.58 -13.93
N PHE A 45 24.27 -9.67 -13.23
CA PHE A 45 24.59 -9.63 -11.80
C PHE A 45 25.94 -8.94 -11.48
N ILE A 46 26.78 -8.78 -12.49
CA ILE A 46 28.08 -8.13 -12.37
C ILE A 46 28.00 -6.65 -12.76
N LYS A 47 27.22 -6.33 -13.80
CA LYS A 47 27.13 -4.99 -14.37
C LYS A 47 26.07 -4.11 -13.74
N ALA A 48 24.99 -4.69 -13.26
CA ALA A 48 23.84 -3.97 -12.71
C ALA A 48 23.77 -4.04 -11.18
N GLN A 49 23.08 -3.09 -10.59
CA GLN A 49 22.74 -3.16 -9.16
C GLN A 49 21.72 -4.28 -8.93
N VAL A 50 22.02 -5.12 -7.97
CA VAL A 50 21.12 -6.21 -7.51
C VAL A 50 20.71 -5.92 -6.07
N THR A 51 19.44 -5.79 -5.84
CA THR A 51 18.88 -5.72 -4.50
C THR A 51 18.59 -7.14 -4.02
N ASN A 52 19.31 -7.60 -2.99
CA ASN A 52 19.06 -8.90 -2.38
C ASN A 52 18.29 -8.67 -1.07
N TRP A 53 17.03 -9.07 -1.07
CA TRP A 53 16.10 -8.84 0.02
C TRP A 53 16.29 -9.81 1.20
N THR A 54 16.99 -10.91 1.00
CA THR A 54 17.15 -12.01 1.97
C THR A 54 18.60 -12.27 2.40
N LEU A 55 19.54 -11.42 1.98
CA LEU A 55 20.99 -11.69 2.13
C LEU A 55 21.45 -11.83 3.59
N LYS A 56 20.97 -10.98 4.49
CA LYS A 56 21.42 -10.95 5.90
C LYS A 56 20.27 -10.92 6.87
N GLU A 57 19.62 -9.77 6.99
CA GLU A 57 18.45 -9.55 7.84
C GLU A 57 17.22 -9.45 6.95
N THR A 58 16.22 -10.24 7.25
CA THR A 58 15.00 -10.33 6.46
C THR A 58 13.94 -9.35 6.91
N ALA A 59 14.01 -8.83 8.16
CA ALA A 59 13.07 -7.82 8.62
C ALA A 59 13.17 -6.55 7.75
N ARG A 60 12.08 -6.17 7.11
CA ARG A 60 12.00 -5.03 6.19
C ARG A 60 10.98 -4.02 6.65
N ARG A 61 11.30 -2.76 6.44
CA ARG A 61 10.36 -1.67 6.66
C ARG A 61 9.72 -1.29 5.32
N ILE A 62 8.39 -1.24 5.31
CA ILE A 62 7.63 -0.71 4.18
C ILE A 62 6.81 0.50 4.60
N ARG A 63 6.37 1.26 3.61
CA ARG A 63 5.48 2.40 3.76
C ARG A 63 4.29 2.21 2.86
N VAL A 64 3.11 2.32 3.44
CA VAL A 64 1.84 2.22 2.72
C VAL A 64 1.20 3.60 2.75
N SER A 65 1.18 4.27 1.61
CA SER A 65 0.60 5.61 1.48
C SER A 65 -0.93 5.54 1.44
N PHE A 66 -1.58 6.47 2.11
CA PHE A 66 -3.03 6.65 2.07
C PHE A 66 -3.40 8.11 2.34
N GLY A 67 -4.58 8.51 1.91
CA GLY A 67 -5.08 9.88 2.09
C GLY A 67 -6.43 9.89 2.78
N VAL A 68 -6.68 10.91 3.58
CA VAL A 68 -7.98 11.19 4.20
C VAL A 68 -8.41 12.62 3.91
N ALA A 69 -9.70 12.90 4.00
CA ALA A 69 -10.24 14.22 3.74
C ALA A 69 -9.65 15.28 4.69
N TYR A 70 -9.51 16.51 4.20
CA TYR A 70 -9.20 17.66 5.06
C TYR A 70 -10.27 17.80 6.14
N GLY A 71 -9.82 18.11 7.37
CA GLY A 71 -10.71 18.18 8.54
C GLY A 71 -10.82 16.87 9.33
N SER A 72 -10.28 15.75 8.82
CA SER A 72 -10.19 14.51 9.58
C SER A 72 -9.34 14.67 10.83
N ASP A 73 -9.78 14.05 11.94
CA ASP A 73 -8.99 14.03 13.17
C ASP A 73 -7.77 13.12 13.00
N LYS A 74 -6.59 13.72 12.97
CA LYS A 74 -5.31 13.03 12.78
C LYS A 74 -5.01 11.97 13.86
N GLU A 75 -5.57 12.12 15.07
CA GLU A 75 -5.39 11.13 16.13
C GLU A 75 -6.24 9.88 15.87
N LEU A 76 -7.45 10.07 15.32
CA LEU A 76 -8.27 8.95 14.84
C LEU A 76 -7.62 8.26 13.63
N VAL A 77 -7.05 9.03 12.69
CA VAL A 77 -6.30 8.48 11.55
C VAL A 77 -5.12 7.64 12.04
N ARG A 78 -4.36 8.15 13.01
CA ARG A 78 -3.26 7.40 13.61
C ARG A 78 -3.75 6.11 14.25
N LYS A 79 -4.85 6.16 15.01
CA LYS A 79 -5.44 5.00 15.66
C LYS A 79 -5.90 3.96 14.64
N ALA A 80 -6.59 4.38 13.57
CA ALA A 80 -7.03 3.49 12.49
C ALA A 80 -5.84 2.80 11.80
N GLY A 81 -4.80 3.55 11.48
CA GLY A 81 -3.60 3.00 10.84
C GLY A 81 -2.85 2.00 11.72
N LEU A 82 -2.75 2.25 13.03
CA LEU A 82 -2.14 1.32 13.98
C LEU A 82 -2.97 0.05 14.17
N GLU A 83 -4.30 0.18 14.18
CA GLU A 83 -5.22 -0.96 14.23
C GLU A 83 -5.08 -1.82 12.96
N ALA A 84 -5.08 -1.19 11.78
CA ALA A 84 -4.85 -1.88 10.51
C ALA A 84 -3.51 -2.65 10.51
N ALA A 85 -2.45 -2.02 11.05
CA ALA A 85 -1.16 -2.69 11.16
C ALA A 85 -1.20 -3.92 12.08
N ALA A 86 -1.98 -3.87 13.15
CA ALA A 86 -2.11 -4.98 14.10
C ALA A 86 -2.91 -6.17 13.55
N GLU A 87 -3.87 -5.92 12.65
CA GLU A 87 -4.67 -6.95 12.00
C GLU A 87 -3.91 -7.74 10.93
N VAL A 88 -2.91 -7.13 10.30
CA VAL A 88 -2.14 -7.78 9.22
C VAL A 88 -1.11 -8.72 9.80
N GLU A 89 -1.18 -10.00 9.45
CA GLU A 89 -0.29 -11.06 9.95
C GLU A 89 1.20 -10.83 9.65
N TRP A 90 1.51 -10.05 8.61
CA TRP A 90 2.87 -9.73 8.17
C TRP A 90 3.58 -8.74 9.08
N THR A 91 2.87 -8.02 9.92
CA THR A 91 3.45 -7.01 10.81
C THR A 91 4.32 -7.68 11.87
N LEU A 92 5.56 -7.23 11.95
CA LEU A 92 6.45 -7.60 13.03
C LEU A 92 5.97 -6.93 14.32
N SER A 93 5.76 -7.72 15.37
CA SER A 93 5.44 -7.19 16.70
C SER A 93 6.58 -6.30 17.19
N ASP A 94 6.26 -5.32 18.03
CA ASP A 94 7.23 -4.34 18.55
C ASP A 94 8.38 -5.05 19.30
N ILE A 95 9.44 -5.32 18.57
CA ILE A 95 10.69 -5.85 19.11
C ILE A 95 11.76 -4.81 18.79
N GLN A 96 12.44 -4.30 19.81
CA GLN A 96 13.59 -3.40 19.64
C GLN A 96 13.29 -2.07 18.91
N GLY A 97 12.15 -1.43 19.17
CA GLY A 97 11.82 -0.13 18.56
C GLY A 97 11.35 -0.21 17.11
N ARG A 98 10.85 -1.37 16.68
CA ARG A 98 10.26 -1.60 15.34
C ARG A 98 8.74 -1.55 15.34
N ALA A 99 8.13 -0.76 16.22
CA ALA A 99 6.70 -0.54 16.26
C ALA A 99 6.17 0.04 14.95
N ALA A 100 4.92 -0.30 14.62
CA ALA A 100 4.19 0.36 13.56
C ALA A 100 4.00 1.84 13.88
N GLN A 101 4.08 2.69 12.85
CA GLN A 101 3.93 4.15 12.98
C GLN A 101 3.02 4.68 11.88
N VAL A 102 2.34 5.77 12.16
CA VAL A 102 1.57 6.53 11.16
C VAL A 102 2.15 7.92 11.09
N TRP A 103 2.55 8.33 9.89
CA TRP A 103 3.17 9.63 9.63
C TRP A 103 2.26 10.46 8.74
N LEU A 104 2.02 11.72 9.12
CA LEU A 104 1.49 12.73 8.21
C LEU A 104 2.67 13.24 7.38
N VAL A 105 2.67 12.95 6.09
CA VAL A 105 3.81 13.20 5.20
C VAL A 105 3.61 14.35 4.24
N GLY A 106 2.36 14.79 4.06
CA GLY A 106 2.07 15.89 3.15
C GLY A 106 0.63 16.39 3.20
N PHE A 107 0.42 17.46 2.44
CA PHE A 107 -0.87 18.08 2.21
C PHE A 107 -1.11 18.02 0.70
N GLY A 108 -1.94 17.06 0.28
CA GLY A 108 -2.30 16.86 -1.12
C GLY A 108 -3.35 17.87 -1.61
N ASP A 109 -3.63 17.84 -2.90
CA ASP A 109 -4.62 18.75 -3.51
C ASP A 109 -6.03 18.60 -2.92
N SER A 110 -6.36 17.41 -2.44
CA SER A 110 -7.68 17.11 -1.86
C SER A 110 -7.61 16.27 -0.59
N SER A 111 -6.41 15.96 -0.10
CA SER A 111 -6.20 15.03 1.02
C SER A 111 -5.11 15.48 1.98
N LEU A 112 -5.23 15.01 3.22
CA LEU A 112 -4.09 14.89 4.12
C LEU A 112 -3.39 13.57 3.81
N ASP A 113 -2.11 13.62 3.47
CA ASP A 113 -1.35 12.45 3.01
C ASP A 113 -0.60 11.82 4.17
N PHE A 114 -0.87 10.54 4.39
CA PHE A 114 -0.28 9.75 5.45
C PHE A 114 0.49 8.55 4.91
N GLU A 115 1.44 8.08 5.69
CA GLU A 115 2.10 6.79 5.49
C GLU A 115 1.94 5.93 6.75
N LEU A 116 1.45 4.70 6.54
CA LEU A 116 1.58 3.63 7.52
C LEU A 116 2.95 2.99 7.34
N VAL A 117 3.77 3.08 8.36
CA VAL A 117 5.15 2.57 8.38
C VAL A 117 5.19 1.34 9.25
N VAL A 118 5.50 0.20 8.65
CA VAL A 118 5.50 -1.09 9.33
C VAL A 118 6.78 -1.88 9.04
N TRP A 119 7.17 -2.72 9.99
CA TRP A 119 8.22 -3.70 9.80
C TRP A 119 7.58 -5.06 9.52
N LEU A 120 8.13 -5.77 8.55
CA LEU A 120 7.63 -7.03 8.07
C LEU A 120 8.38 -8.21 8.66
N LYS A 121 7.65 -9.30 8.90
CA LYS A 121 8.24 -10.62 9.19
C LYS A 121 8.90 -11.18 7.93
N ASP A 122 9.83 -12.10 8.13
CA ASP A 122 10.64 -12.72 7.08
C ASP A 122 9.81 -13.30 5.92
N ALA A 123 8.71 -13.97 6.23
CA ALA A 123 7.84 -14.61 5.24
C ALA A 123 7.16 -13.62 4.26
N ALA A 124 7.06 -12.36 4.65
CA ALA A 124 6.43 -11.31 3.85
C ALA A 124 7.34 -10.76 2.73
N VAL A 125 8.67 -10.85 2.93
CA VAL A 125 9.67 -10.17 2.10
C VAL A 125 9.64 -10.62 0.64
N SER A 126 9.30 -11.88 0.39
CA SER A 126 9.19 -12.45 -0.96
C SER A 126 7.83 -12.20 -1.64
N ARG A 127 6.88 -11.51 -0.99
CA ARG A 127 5.52 -11.30 -1.50
C ARG A 127 5.09 -9.83 -1.46
N PRO A 128 5.85 -8.90 -2.02
CA PRO A 128 5.64 -7.46 -1.83
C PRO A 128 4.25 -6.99 -2.29
N ALA A 129 3.76 -7.45 -3.42
CA ALA A 129 2.44 -7.06 -3.95
C ALA A 129 1.29 -7.51 -3.05
N LYS A 130 1.34 -8.78 -2.58
CA LYS A 130 0.32 -9.29 -1.66
C LYS A 130 0.33 -8.53 -0.33
N VAL A 131 1.51 -8.31 0.22
CA VAL A 131 1.68 -7.57 1.48
C VAL A 131 1.11 -6.15 1.36
N GLN A 132 1.41 -5.45 0.27
CA GLN A 132 0.84 -4.12 0.00
C GLN A 132 -0.69 -4.16 -0.07
N ALA A 133 -1.26 -5.15 -0.76
CA ALA A 133 -2.71 -5.32 -0.88
C ALA A 133 -3.37 -5.60 0.48
N ASP A 134 -2.79 -6.45 1.31
CA ASP A 134 -3.31 -6.79 2.63
C ASP A 134 -3.36 -5.55 3.55
N TYR A 135 -2.32 -4.68 3.51
CA TYR A 135 -2.35 -3.42 4.27
C TYR A 135 -3.35 -2.41 3.71
N CYS A 136 -3.48 -2.28 2.39
CA CYS A 136 -4.50 -1.41 1.79
C CYS A 136 -5.91 -1.84 2.20
N TRP A 137 -6.16 -3.15 2.22
CA TRP A 137 -7.44 -3.71 2.66
C TRP A 137 -7.73 -3.41 4.12
N ALA A 138 -6.77 -3.70 5.01
CA ALA A 138 -6.92 -3.44 6.44
C ALA A 138 -7.09 -1.93 6.74
N LEU A 139 -6.32 -1.07 6.05
CA LEU A 139 -6.46 0.38 6.16
C LEU A 139 -7.86 0.84 5.76
N HIS A 140 -8.38 0.38 4.62
CA HIS A 140 -9.72 0.74 4.18
C HIS A 140 -10.76 0.37 5.24
N THR A 141 -10.73 -0.86 5.73
CA THR A 141 -11.65 -1.33 6.79
C THR A 141 -11.54 -0.49 8.07
N ALA A 142 -10.32 -0.16 8.48
CA ALA A 142 -10.11 0.66 9.68
C ALA A 142 -10.58 2.11 9.48
N LEU A 143 -10.35 2.71 8.31
CA LEU A 143 -10.83 4.05 8.00
C LEU A 143 -12.37 4.11 8.00
N GLU A 144 -13.05 3.15 7.39
CA GLU A 144 -14.53 3.04 7.45
C GLU A 144 -15.04 2.91 8.89
N LYS A 145 -14.40 2.07 9.69
CA LYS A 145 -14.79 1.87 11.12
C LYS A 145 -14.75 3.16 11.94
N TYR A 146 -13.82 4.06 11.63
CA TYR A 146 -13.65 5.35 12.33
C TYR A 146 -14.34 6.51 11.61
N ASP A 147 -15.17 6.25 10.60
CA ASP A 147 -15.86 7.27 9.79
C ASP A 147 -14.89 8.30 9.19
N LEU A 148 -13.72 7.83 8.76
CA LEU A 148 -12.68 8.62 8.13
C LEU A 148 -12.85 8.56 6.61
N GLU A 149 -13.20 9.68 6.00
CA GLU A 149 -13.49 9.77 4.57
C GLU A 149 -12.19 9.72 3.73
N ILE A 150 -12.20 8.85 2.70
CA ILE A 150 -11.23 8.88 1.62
C ILE A 150 -11.75 9.88 0.59
N PRO A 151 -11.06 11.03 0.38
CA PRO A 151 -11.64 12.13 -0.36
C PRO A 151 -11.72 11.86 -1.85
N PHE A 152 -12.82 12.27 -2.47
CA PHE A 152 -12.86 12.48 -3.92
C PHE A 152 -12.07 13.76 -4.27
N PRO A 153 -11.62 13.91 -5.53
CA PRO A 153 -11.01 15.16 -5.98
C PRO A 153 -11.91 16.35 -5.71
N GLN A 154 -11.43 17.33 -4.94
CA GLN A 154 -12.13 18.55 -4.61
C GLN A 154 -11.69 19.67 -5.55
N ARG A 155 -12.63 20.51 -5.99
CA ARG A 155 -12.34 21.69 -6.82
C ARG A 155 -13.19 22.86 -6.40
N ASP A 156 -12.57 23.97 -6.12
CA ASP A 156 -13.24 25.24 -5.93
C ASP A 156 -13.49 25.88 -7.30
N ILE A 157 -14.76 26.16 -7.60
CA ILE A 157 -15.15 26.80 -8.86
C ILE A 157 -15.47 28.26 -8.57
N ASN A 158 -14.70 29.17 -9.14
CA ASN A 158 -14.93 30.60 -9.04
C ASN A 158 -15.52 31.14 -10.35
N PHE A 159 -16.75 31.63 -10.29
CA PHE A 159 -17.42 32.28 -11.43
C PHE A 159 -17.06 33.77 -11.46
N ARG A 160 -16.25 34.19 -12.42
CA ARG A 160 -15.80 35.59 -12.55
C ARG A 160 -16.89 36.54 -13.04
N ASN A 161 -18.02 36.07 -13.52
CA ASN A 161 -19.13 36.88 -14.00
C ASN A 161 -20.18 37.03 -12.90
N SER A 162 -20.63 38.26 -12.68
CA SER A 162 -21.64 38.61 -11.68
C SER A 162 -23.08 38.15 -12.01
N SER A 163 -23.26 37.32 -13.02
CA SER A 163 -24.55 36.74 -13.34
C SER A 163 -24.94 35.65 -12.32
N PRO A 164 -26.15 35.67 -11.77
CA PRO A 164 -26.59 34.66 -10.83
C PRO A 164 -26.57 33.28 -11.50
N VAL A 165 -25.88 32.32 -10.86
CA VAL A 165 -25.91 30.91 -11.27
C VAL A 165 -27.22 30.31 -10.80
N ARG A 166 -28.07 29.90 -11.73
CA ARG A 166 -29.26 29.11 -11.40
C ARG A 166 -28.88 27.68 -11.21
N VAL A 167 -28.97 27.21 -9.97
CA VAL A 167 -28.80 25.80 -9.63
C VAL A 167 -30.17 25.13 -9.70
N GLN A 168 -30.33 24.20 -10.62
CA GLN A 168 -31.52 23.35 -10.68
C GLN A 168 -31.22 22.08 -9.93
N ILE A 169 -31.87 21.90 -8.78
CA ILE A 169 -31.77 20.67 -8.01
C ILE A 169 -32.83 19.73 -8.58
N GLU A 170 -32.41 18.71 -9.33
CA GLU A 170 -33.29 17.62 -9.68
C GLU A 170 -33.56 16.79 -8.44
N ASN A 171 -34.79 16.75 -8.00
CA ASN A 171 -35.20 15.86 -6.91
C ASN A 171 -35.00 14.41 -7.38
N VAL A 172 -34.06 13.71 -6.78
CA VAL A 172 -34.01 12.25 -6.87
C VAL A 172 -35.33 11.74 -6.30
N PRO A 173 -36.12 10.95 -7.03
CA PRO A 173 -37.38 10.46 -6.53
C PRO A 173 -37.13 9.66 -5.26
N LYS A 174 -37.70 10.10 -4.14
CA LYS A 174 -37.81 9.30 -2.94
C LYS A 174 -38.59 8.08 -3.32
N GLY A 175 -37.97 6.90 -3.21
CA GLY A 175 -38.68 5.63 -3.35
C GLY A 175 -39.94 5.64 -2.48
N GLU A 176 -41.04 5.30 -3.08
CA GLU A 176 -42.34 5.19 -2.47
C GLU A 176 -42.27 4.22 -1.27
N MET A 177 -42.35 4.78 -0.08
CA MET A 177 -42.79 4.01 1.08
C MET A 177 -44.30 4.26 1.22
N GLU A 178 -45.08 3.61 0.37
CA GLU A 178 -46.51 3.42 0.66
C GLU A 178 -46.65 2.33 1.73
N GLY A 179 -46.84 2.78 2.96
CA GLY A 179 -47.39 1.97 4.01
C GLY A 179 -48.89 1.95 3.87
N GLU A 180 -49.45 0.84 3.46
CA GLU A 180 -50.87 0.53 3.61
C GLU A 180 -51.24 0.53 5.09
N THR A 181 -52.00 1.56 5.50
CA THR A 181 -52.88 1.48 6.65
C THR A 181 -54.27 1.30 6.11
N SER A 182 -54.85 0.12 6.33
CA SER A 182 -56.30 -0.13 6.18
C SER A 182 -56.84 -0.81 7.40
N SER A 183 -57.73 -0.14 8.03
CA SER A 183 -58.96 -0.57 8.75
C SER A 183 -58.92 -1.83 9.56
#